data_051b9bbb657e27bcab180ba627dadad2
#
_entry.id   051b9bbb657e27bcab180ba627dadad2
#
_cell.length_a   1.000
_cell.length_b   1.000
_cell.length_c   1.000
_cell.angle_alpha   90.00
_cell.angle_beta   90.00
_cell.angle_gamma   90.00
#
_symmetry.space_group_name_H-M   'P 1'
#
loop_
_entity.id
_entity.type
_entity.pdbx_description
1 polymer ?
#
loop_
_entity_poly.entity_id
_entity_poly.type
_entity_poly.pdbx_seq_one_letter_code
_entity_poly.pdbx_strand_id
1 'polypeptide(L)'
;MERLEYILSYISAAPRPNEDPEKDPENAANTSNPKSWSIPRKLYLTFVAILMVTNATFASSAPTGVIQGISDELHVSVEAAGLVTTLFLLGYCAGPLFWAPLSEFYGFTLYVALNFLCAFTPNFGGLLAGRFLTGTAASAILSNGPGLISDIWGPVGRGNSMAIFMVATFCGPALGPVVAGFLQVTKSWRWCFYVLLWLGGLTEVFVLTIPETLPQAILAKENVPEKQSLSSIFKTTLTRPWIILFDPISFLVAIYYCVVYTLLYMLFSIYPIVFQQKRGWNAGVGELPLIGTVVGACLGGIILLYIGSREQKAINEGYVRTPEDRLPPAMAGGVLFAVTMFWFAWTAEFNSIHWIVPTLAGTFLSTAILLIFSGFINYLIDSYLMFAASAVAANTVIRSACAAASPLFTQYMFDALGVGGGGSLIGGVGVLLAPIPFIFYRYGAAIRRRSRFAPTES
;
A
#
# COMPACT_ATOMS: atom_id res chain seq x y z
N MET A 1 17.64 2.11 -24.27
CA MET A 1 18.66 2.95 -23.63
C MET A 1 18.28 4.43 -23.65
N GLU A 2 17.93 5.00 -24.80
CA GLU A 2 17.50 6.42 -24.92
C GLU A 2 16.34 6.83 -23.99
N ARG A 3 15.33 5.95 -23.80
CA ARG A 3 14.22 6.25 -22.87
C ARG A 3 14.63 6.24 -21.41
N LEU A 4 15.60 5.43 -21.02
CA LEU A 4 16.11 5.36 -19.65
C LEU A 4 16.98 6.58 -19.33
N GLU A 5 17.83 7.00 -20.26
CA GLU A 5 18.60 8.25 -20.15
C GLU A 5 17.68 9.48 -20.09
N TYR A 6 16.57 9.42 -20.82
CA TYR A 6 15.55 10.46 -20.84
C TYR A 6 14.83 10.61 -19.49
N ILE A 7 14.38 9.48 -18.87
CA ILE A 7 13.73 9.49 -17.55
C ILE A 7 14.70 9.98 -16.47
N LEU A 8 15.96 9.63 -16.58
CA LEU A 8 16.99 10.00 -15.62
C LEU A 8 17.42 11.48 -15.76
N SER A 9 17.39 12.05 -16.94
CA SER A 9 17.58 13.49 -17.14
C SER A 9 16.51 14.31 -16.44
N TYR A 10 15.38 13.67 -16.19
CA TYR A 10 14.16 14.25 -15.71
C TYR A 10 14.02 14.33 -14.19
N ILE A 11 14.45 13.32 -13.47
CA ILE A 11 14.47 13.28 -11.99
C ILE A 11 15.41 14.37 -11.44
N SER A 12 16.23 14.94 -12.30
CA SER A 12 17.25 15.95 -11.96
C SER A 12 16.76 17.41 -11.98
N ALA A 13 15.60 17.68 -12.55
CA ALA A 13 15.05 19.03 -12.60
C ALA A 13 14.23 19.34 -11.33
N ALA A 14 14.88 19.87 -10.29
CA ALA A 14 14.18 20.51 -9.20
C ALA A 14 13.46 21.78 -9.72
N PRO A 15 12.20 22.06 -9.32
CA PRO A 15 11.52 23.27 -9.74
C PRO A 15 12.26 24.51 -9.22
N ARG A 16 12.49 25.48 -10.10
CA ARG A 16 13.05 26.79 -9.72
C ARG A 16 12.02 27.58 -8.92
N PRO A 17 12.42 28.30 -7.86
CA PRO A 17 11.49 28.99 -6.94
C PRO A 17 10.74 30.20 -7.51
N ASN A 18 10.88 30.58 -8.76
CA ASN A 18 10.39 31.86 -9.27
C ASN A 18 9.80 31.81 -10.69
N GLU A 19 8.98 30.85 -11.04
CA GLU A 19 8.14 30.94 -12.23
C GLU A 19 6.67 31.01 -11.84
N ASP A 20 6.11 32.23 -11.93
CA ASP A 20 4.69 32.52 -11.75
C ASP A 20 3.87 31.80 -12.83
N PRO A 21 2.93 30.91 -12.46
CA PRO A 21 2.12 30.14 -13.42
C PRO A 21 1.11 31.02 -14.19
N GLU A 22 0.98 32.28 -13.86
CA GLU A 22 -0.07 33.17 -14.38
C GLU A 22 0.31 33.96 -15.64
N LYS A 23 1.54 33.83 -16.16
CA LYS A 23 2.05 34.74 -17.21
C LYS A 23 1.94 34.23 -18.64
N ASP A 24 1.35 33.07 -18.94
CA ASP A 24 1.22 32.63 -20.33
C ASP A 24 -0.19 32.11 -20.66
N PRO A 25 -1.17 33.02 -20.93
CA PRO A 25 -2.52 32.62 -21.31
C PRO A 25 -2.60 31.97 -22.71
N GLU A 26 -1.60 32.10 -23.57
CA GLU A 26 -1.57 31.47 -24.90
C GLU A 26 -1.17 29.97 -24.87
N ASN A 27 -0.53 29.48 -23.82
CA ASN A 27 -0.19 28.06 -23.63
C ASN A 27 -1.34 27.19 -23.05
N ALA A 28 -2.48 27.76 -22.73
CA ALA A 28 -3.67 27.07 -22.26
C ALA A 28 -4.29 26.12 -23.32
N ALA A 29 -3.90 26.22 -24.56
CA ALA A 29 -4.27 25.32 -25.65
C ALA A 29 -3.34 24.11 -25.81
N ASN A 30 -2.35 23.95 -24.92
CA ASN A 30 -1.37 22.89 -25.04
C ASN A 30 -1.97 21.55 -24.60
N THR A 31 -2.35 20.71 -25.56
CA THR A 31 -2.84 19.33 -25.39
C THR A 31 -1.85 18.43 -24.62
N SER A 32 -0.68 18.95 -24.29
CA SER A 32 0.40 18.25 -23.58
C SER A 32 0.26 18.23 -22.06
N ASN A 33 -0.55 19.11 -21.42
CA ASN A 33 -0.72 19.10 -19.96
C ASN A 33 -1.72 18.02 -19.53
N PRO A 34 -1.31 16.96 -18.76
CA PRO A 34 -2.19 15.89 -18.34
C PRO A 34 -3.41 16.37 -17.53
N LYS A 35 -3.29 17.48 -16.82
CA LYS A 35 -4.42 18.06 -16.05
C LYS A 35 -5.52 18.64 -16.94
N SER A 36 -5.25 18.91 -18.20
CA SER A 36 -6.26 19.38 -19.17
C SER A 36 -6.96 18.26 -19.94
N TRP A 37 -6.53 16.98 -19.76
CA TRP A 37 -7.14 15.85 -20.46
C TRP A 37 -8.62 15.68 -20.12
N SER A 38 -9.39 15.10 -21.06
CA SER A 38 -10.80 14.82 -20.87
C SER A 38 -11.06 13.89 -19.68
N ILE A 39 -12.20 14.09 -19.03
CA ILE A 39 -12.62 13.27 -17.87
C ILE A 39 -12.61 11.75 -18.17
N PRO A 40 -13.13 11.26 -19.31
CA PRO A 40 -13.07 9.82 -19.63
C PRO A 40 -11.63 9.29 -19.69
N ARG A 41 -10.69 10.06 -20.24
CA ARG A 41 -9.28 9.66 -20.29
C ARG A 41 -8.63 9.58 -18.90
N LYS A 42 -8.92 10.54 -18.02
CA LYS A 42 -8.46 10.53 -16.62
C LYS A 42 -9.04 9.35 -15.85
N LEU A 43 -10.34 9.06 -16.02
CA LEU A 43 -11.00 7.91 -15.40
C LEU A 43 -10.39 6.61 -15.88
N TYR A 44 -10.10 6.49 -17.17
CA TYR A 44 -9.43 5.31 -17.74
C TYR A 44 -8.06 5.07 -17.11
N LEU A 45 -7.21 6.10 -17.04
CA LEU A 45 -5.88 6.01 -16.43
C LEU A 45 -5.96 5.67 -14.94
N THR A 46 -6.90 6.27 -14.22
CA THR A 46 -7.17 5.94 -12.81
C THR A 46 -7.61 4.48 -12.66
N PHE A 47 -8.48 3.99 -13.55
CA PHE A 47 -8.91 2.60 -13.57
C PHE A 47 -7.72 1.64 -13.79
N VAL A 48 -6.82 1.95 -14.72
CA VAL A 48 -5.63 1.12 -14.95
C VAL A 48 -4.69 1.14 -13.74
N ALA A 49 -4.49 2.30 -13.10
CA ALA A 49 -3.71 2.37 -11.85
C ALA A 49 -4.33 1.53 -10.72
N ILE A 50 -5.66 1.51 -10.63
CA ILE A 50 -6.41 0.66 -9.69
C ILE A 50 -6.21 -0.83 -10.02
N LEU A 51 -6.28 -1.23 -11.28
CA LEU A 51 -6.01 -2.61 -11.69
C LEU A 51 -4.58 -3.03 -11.34
N MET A 52 -3.59 -2.18 -11.63
CA MET A 52 -2.19 -2.44 -11.31
C MET A 52 -1.98 -2.65 -9.81
N VAL A 53 -2.50 -1.75 -8.97
CA VAL A 53 -2.32 -1.86 -7.50
C VAL A 53 -3.08 -3.05 -6.93
N THR A 54 -4.28 -3.35 -7.42
CA THR A 54 -5.05 -4.53 -7.01
C THR A 54 -4.28 -5.80 -7.34
N ASN A 55 -3.69 -5.90 -8.53
CA ASN A 55 -2.88 -7.03 -8.97
C ASN A 55 -1.65 -7.23 -8.08
N ALA A 56 -0.87 -6.17 -7.86
CA ALA A 56 0.32 -6.22 -7.02
C ALA A 56 -0.01 -6.62 -5.57
N THR A 57 -1.07 -6.06 -5.00
CA THR A 57 -1.46 -6.34 -3.62
C THR A 57 -2.17 -7.69 -3.48
N PHE A 58 -2.94 -8.14 -4.45
CA PHE A 58 -3.47 -9.50 -4.53
C PHE A 58 -2.33 -10.52 -4.54
N ALA A 59 -1.29 -10.30 -5.35
CA ALA A 59 -0.13 -11.18 -5.42
C ALA A 59 0.65 -11.27 -4.11
N SER A 60 0.61 -10.24 -3.26
CA SER A 60 1.35 -10.23 -1.99
C SER A 60 0.83 -11.28 -1.01
N SER A 61 -0.47 -11.53 -0.99
CA SER A 61 -1.15 -12.40 -0.01
C SER A 61 -1.70 -13.70 -0.61
N ALA A 62 -1.98 -13.77 -1.92
CA ALA A 62 -2.59 -14.95 -2.53
C ALA A 62 -1.92 -16.28 -2.15
N PRO A 63 -0.58 -16.40 -2.07
CA PRO A 63 0.05 -17.66 -1.67
C PRO A 63 -0.29 -18.13 -0.26
N THR A 64 -0.81 -17.26 0.63
CA THR A 64 -1.21 -17.70 1.98
C THR A 64 -2.36 -18.71 1.93
N GLY A 65 -3.25 -18.61 0.93
CA GLY A 65 -4.35 -19.55 0.73
C GLY A 65 -3.93 -20.92 0.16
N VAL A 66 -2.67 -21.07 -0.28
CA VAL A 66 -2.14 -22.33 -0.84
C VAL A 66 -0.87 -22.83 -0.15
N ILE A 67 -0.58 -22.32 1.05
CA ILE A 67 0.64 -22.67 1.81
C ILE A 67 0.76 -24.18 2.04
N GLN A 68 -0.33 -24.87 2.39
CA GLN A 68 -0.33 -26.31 2.62
C GLN A 68 0.07 -27.07 1.34
N GLY A 69 -0.46 -26.70 0.18
CA GLY A 69 -0.10 -27.35 -1.09
C GLY A 69 1.36 -27.11 -1.50
N ILE A 70 1.92 -25.93 -1.15
CA ILE A 70 3.34 -25.65 -1.35
C ILE A 70 4.20 -26.53 -0.43
N SER A 71 3.81 -26.64 0.84
CA SER A 71 4.48 -27.47 1.84
C SER A 71 4.52 -28.95 1.42
N ASP A 72 3.37 -29.49 1.00
CA ASP A 72 3.21 -30.90 0.66
C ASP A 72 3.96 -31.27 -0.62
N GLU A 73 3.86 -30.45 -1.70
CA GLU A 73 4.47 -30.76 -3.01
C GLU A 73 6.00 -30.52 -3.02
N LEU A 74 6.46 -29.48 -2.31
CA LEU A 74 7.90 -29.14 -2.29
C LEU A 74 8.63 -29.74 -1.07
N HIS A 75 7.95 -30.53 -0.24
CA HIS A 75 8.51 -31.23 0.93
C HIS A 75 9.22 -30.28 1.91
N VAL A 76 8.62 -29.12 2.21
CA VAL A 76 9.10 -28.14 3.17
C VAL A 76 8.11 -27.97 4.31
N SER A 77 8.56 -27.43 5.45
CA SER A 77 7.61 -27.14 6.55
C SER A 77 6.65 -26.02 6.17
N VAL A 78 5.50 -25.95 6.84
CA VAL A 78 4.48 -24.91 6.63
C VAL A 78 5.08 -23.51 6.89
N GLU A 79 5.94 -23.40 7.92
CA GLU A 79 6.65 -22.15 8.23
C GLU A 79 7.61 -21.75 7.11
N ALA A 80 8.35 -22.72 6.54
CA ALA A 80 9.20 -22.46 5.39
C ALA A 80 8.36 -22.03 4.18
N ALA A 81 7.21 -22.66 3.94
CA ALA A 81 6.30 -22.23 2.88
C ALA A 81 5.80 -20.78 3.08
N GLY A 82 5.66 -20.32 4.34
CA GLY A 82 5.35 -18.93 4.68
C GLY A 82 6.38 -17.91 4.16
N LEU A 83 7.64 -18.34 3.95
CA LEU A 83 8.68 -17.48 3.34
C LEU A 83 8.30 -16.98 1.94
N VAL A 84 7.40 -17.66 1.25
CA VAL A 84 6.88 -17.23 -0.06
C VAL A 84 6.19 -15.85 0.04
N THR A 85 5.48 -15.58 1.13
CA THR A 85 4.89 -14.28 1.43
C THR A 85 5.92 -13.32 2.03
N THR A 86 6.74 -13.78 2.97
CA THR A 86 7.81 -12.99 3.59
C THR A 86 8.74 -12.36 2.57
N LEU A 87 9.26 -13.15 1.61
CA LEU A 87 10.20 -12.64 0.60
C LEU A 87 9.55 -11.66 -0.38
N PHE A 88 8.27 -11.84 -0.68
CA PHE A 88 7.55 -10.85 -1.48
C PHE A 88 7.47 -9.50 -0.75
N LEU A 89 7.19 -9.50 0.55
CA LEU A 89 7.15 -8.29 1.36
C LEU A 89 8.53 -7.67 1.58
N LEU A 90 9.60 -8.48 1.68
CA LEU A 90 10.96 -7.98 1.65
C LEU A 90 11.31 -7.35 0.31
N GLY A 91 10.75 -7.88 -0.80
CA GLY A 91 10.78 -7.22 -2.10
C GLY A 91 10.11 -5.84 -2.07
N TYR A 92 8.94 -5.71 -1.42
CA TYR A 92 8.29 -4.42 -1.20
C TYR A 92 9.14 -3.45 -0.37
N CYS A 93 9.94 -3.96 0.56
CA CYS A 93 10.88 -3.17 1.34
C CYS A 93 12.03 -2.62 0.46
N ALA A 94 12.65 -3.48 -0.34
CA ALA A 94 13.78 -3.12 -1.19
C ALA A 94 13.37 -2.25 -2.39
N GLY A 95 12.21 -2.51 -2.96
CA GLY A 95 11.79 -1.96 -4.24
C GLY A 95 11.69 -0.44 -4.33
N PRO A 96 11.09 0.29 -3.37
CA PRO A 96 11.00 1.76 -3.45
C PRO A 96 12.35 2.44 -3.59
N LEU A 97 13.41 1.84 -3.04
CA LEU A 97 14.77 2.37 -3.12
C LEU A 97 15.32 2.33 -4.57
N PHE A 98 14.85 1.38 -5.39
CA PHE A 98 15.28 1.22 -6.77
C PHE A 98 14.29 1.86 -7.76
N TRP A 99 12.97 1.72 -7.51
CA TRP A 99 11.94 2.10 -8.47
C TRP A 99 11.47 3.54 -8.34
N ALA A 100 11.70 4.21 -7.20
CA ALA A 100 11.31 5.62 -7.06
C ALA A 100 11.84 6.53 -8.19
N PRO A 101 13.07 6.34 -8.71
CA PRO A 101 13.59 7.06 -9.86
C PRO A 101 13.22 6.45 -11.24
N LEU A 102 12.59 5.28 -11.28
CA LEU A 102 12.27 4.56 -12.52
C LEU A 102 10.76 4.61 -12.81
N SER A 103 10.38 4.36 -14.06
CA SER A 103 8.97 4.32 -14.47
C SER A 103 8.23 3.14 -13.84
N GLU A 104 7.00 3.38 -13.38
CA GLU A 104 6.09 2.34 -12.87
C GLU A 104 5.70 1.30 -13.93
N PHE A 105 5.65 1.69 -15.22
CA PHE A 105 5.29 0.79 -16.31
C PHE A 105 6.31 -0.32 -16.50
N TYR A 106 7.60 0.02 -16.48
CA TYR A 106 8.64 -1.01 -16.54
C TYR A 106 8.61 -1.94 -15.34
N GLY A 107 8.28 -1.40 -14.17
CA GLY A 107 8.09 -2.19 -12.94
C GLY A 107 6.95 -3.21 -13.09
N PHE A 108 5.82 -2.82 -13.70
CA PHE A 108 4.69 -3.72 -13.89
C PHE A 108 4.97 -4.80 -14.95
N THR A 109 5.54 -4.45 -16.09
CA THR A 109 5.94 -5.42 -17.10
C THR A 109 6.93 -6.45 -16.55
N LEU A 110 7.92 -5.98 -15.76
CA LEU A 110 8.87 -6.88 -15.09
C LEU A 110 8.17 -7.74 -14.03
N TYR A 111 7.22 -7.18 -13.28
CA TYR A 111 6.40 -7.95 -12.34
C TYR A 111 5.66 -9.10 -13.03
N VAL A 112 5.01 -8.86 -14.17
CA VAL A 112 4.33 -9.91 -14.94
C VAL A 112 5.32 -10.96 -15.43
N ALA A 113 6.45 -10.55 -16.01
CA ALA A 113 7.49 -11.45 -16.47
C ALA A 113 8.06 -12.34 -15.35
N LEU A 114 8.30 -11.78 -14.17
CA LEU A 114 8.82 -12.51 -13.00
C LEU A 114 7.79 -13.48 -12.39
N ASN A 115 6.49 -13.24 -12.57
CA ASN A 115 5.47 -14.23 -12.15
C ASN A 115 5.55 -15.53 -12.96
N PHE A 116 6.08 -15.54 -14.20
CA PHE A 116 6.38 -16.78 -14.92
C PHE A 116 7.41 -17.63 -14.16
N LEU A 117 8.44 -17.01 -13.59
CA LEU A 117 9.40 -17.70 -12.76
C LEU A 117 8.73 -18.40 -11.57
N CYS A 118 7.82 -17.71 -10.88
CA CYS A 118 7.09 -18.28 -9.74
C CYS A 118 6.15 -19.44 -10.17
N ALA A 119 5.49 -19.32 -11.33
CA ALA A 119 4.51 -20.29 -11.80
C ALA A 119 5.15 -21.60 -12.29
N PHE A 120 6.34 -21.53 -12.90
CA PHE A 120 6.97 -22.66 -13.60
C PHE A 120 8.22 -23.20 -12.91
N THR A 121 8.66 -22.61 -11.79
CA THR A 121 9.84 -23.11 -11.07
C THR A 121 9.61 -24.54 -10.54
N PRO A 122 10.59 -25.44 -10.69
CA PRO A 122 10.49 -26.81 -10.18
C PRO A 122 10.88 -26.94 -8.71
N ASN A 123 11.52 -25.95 -8.12
CA ASN A 123 12.10 -26.05 -6.76
C ASN A 123 11.74 -24.85 -5.88
N PHE A 124 11.81 -25.07 -4.57
CA PHE A 124 11.49 -24.07 -3.56
C PHE A 124 12.38 -22.82 -3.61
N GLY A 125 13.68 -23.00 -3.81
CA GLY A 125 14.63 -21.88 -3.89
C GLY A 125 14.32 -20.93 -5.07
N GLY A 126 13.95 -21.47 -6.23
CA GLY A 126 13.51 -20.68 -7.39
C GLY A 126 12.21 -19.93 -7.11
N LEU A 127 11.26 -20.55 -6.38
CA LEU A 127 10.03 -19.89 -5.96
C LEU A 127 10.33 -18.72 -5.03
N LEU A 128 11.21 -18.90 -4.05
CA LEU A 128 11.61 -17.85 -3.11
C LEU A 128 12.30 -16.66 -3.82
N ALA A 129 13.25 -16.96 -4.70
CA ALA A 129 13.94 -15.93 -5.51
C ALA A 129 12.95 -15.18 -6.41
N GLY A 130 12.06 -15.91 -7.07
CA GLY A 130 10.99 -15.34 -7.90
C GLY A 130 10.09 -14.42 -7.09
N ARG A 131 9.69 -14.81 -5.90
CA ARG A 131 8.83 -14.01 -5.00
C ARG A 131 9.50 -12.72 -4.57
N PHE A 132 10.79 -12.76 -4.19
CA PHE A 132 11.53 -11.54 -3.83
C PHE A 132 11.62 -10.57 -5.02
N LEU A 133 12.01 -11.06 -6.19
CA LEU A 133 12.13 -10.24 -7.39
C LEU A 133 10.77 -9.68 -7.85
N THR A 134 9.72 -10.50 -7.82
CA THR A 134 8.36 -10.09 -8.16
C THR A 134 7.85 -9.02 -7.18
N GLY A 135 8.12 -9.18 -5.87
CA GLY A 135 7.79 -8.19 -4.85
C GLY A 135 8.51 -6.86 -5.07
N THR A 136 9.81 -6.92 -5.41
CA THR A 136 10.59 -5.73 -5.75
C THR A 136 9.97 -4.99 -6.94
N ALA A 137 9.62 -5.68 -8.02
CA ALA A 137 8.99 -5.08 -9.19
C ALA A 137 7.58 -4.52 -8.88
N ALA A 138 6.77 -5.24 -8.11
CA ALA A 138 5.43 -4.83 -7.72
C ALA A 138 5.41 -3.57 -6.84
N SER A 139 6.48 -3.31 -6.08
CA SER A 139 6.58 -2.12 -5.25
C SER A 139 6.61 -0.81 -6.04
N ALA A 140 7.00 -0.84 -7.32
CA ALA A 140 6.97 0.32 -8.21
C ALA A 140 5.57 0.93 -8.28
N ILE A 141 4.55 0.07 -8.33
CA ILE A 141 3.14 0.49 -8.44
C ILE A 141 2.67 1.21 -7.17
N LEU A 142 3.03 0.65 -6.00
CA LEU A 142 2.64 1.25 -4.72
C LEU A 142 3.33 2.60 -4.47
N SER A 143 4.55 2.75 -4.97
CA SER A 143 5.34 3.97 -4.81
C SER A 143 4.90 5.08 -5.78
N ASN A 144 4.64 4.73 -7.03
CA ASN A 144 4.44 5.69 -8.11
C ASN A 144 2.98 5.88 -8.49
N GLY A 145 2.07 4.92 -8.20
CA GLY A 145 0.65 5.02 -8.50
C GLY A 145 -0.04 6.28 -7.93
N PRO A 146 0.24 6.69 -6.67
CA PRO A 146 -0.22 7.99 -6.16
C PRO A 146 0.30 9.18 -6.96
N GLY A 147 1.52 9.11 -7.48
CA GLY A 147 2.12 10.11 -8.37
C GLY A 147 1.31 10.26 -9.67
N LEU A 148 1.05 9.15 -10.37
CA LEU A 148 0.23 9.12 -11.58
C LEU A 148 -1.13 9.81 -11.37
N ILE A 149 -1.82 9.49 -10.27
CA ILE A 149 -3.10 10.11 -9.94
C ILE A 149 -2.94 11.63 -9.72
N SER A 150 -1.86 12.06 -9.06
CA SER A 150 -1.62 13.47 -8.80
C SER A 150 -1.26 14.28 -10.06
N ASP A 151 -0.69 13.63 -11.07
CA ASP A 151 -0.30 14.26 -12.33
C ASP A 151 -1.51 14.55 -13.22
N ILE A 152 -2.52 13.68 -13.20
CA ILE A 152 -3.69 13.79 -14.08
C ILE A 152 -4.87 14.52 -13.44
N TRP A 153 -5.00 14.50 -12.10
CA TRP A 153 -6.12 15.12 -11.42
C TRP A 153 -5.76 16.44 -10.73
N GLY A 154 -6.64 17.44 -10.84
CA GLY A 154 -6.61 18.62 -9.98
C GLY A 154 -7.00 18.28 -8.52
N PRO A 155 -6.90 19.24 -7.57
CA PRO A 155 -7.01 18.98 -6.12
C PRO A 155 -8.26 18.19 -5.70
N VAL A 156 -9.42 18.48 -6.29
CA VAL A 156 -10.70 17.82 -5.97
C VAL A 156 -10.73 16.37 -6.48
N GLY A 157 -10.48 16.18 -7.78
CA GLY A 157 -10.49 14.86 -8.41
C GLY A 157 -9.41 13.95 -7.84
N ARG A 158 -8.26 14.52 -7.46
CA ARG A 158 -7.16 13.81 -6.82
C ARG A 158 -7.59 13.15 -5.50
N GLY A 159 -8.29 13.87 -4.61
CA GLY A 159 -8.74 13.33 -3.33
C GLY A 159 -9.64 12.10 -3.50
N ASN A 160 -10.62 12.18 -4.39
CA ASN A 160 -11.54 11.07 -4.66
C ASN A 160 -10.84 9.88 -5.32
N SER A 161 -9.98 10.12 -6.32
CA SER A 161 -9.24 9.07 -7.00
C SER A 161 -8.25 8.36 -6.07
N MET A 162 -7.60 9.11 -5.17
CA MET A 162 -6.71 8.55 -4.13
C MET A 162 -7.47 7.69 -3.13
N ALA A 163 -8.68 8.10 -2.70
CA ALA A 163 -9.51 7.28 -1.81
C ALA A 163 -9.85 5.93 -2.46
N ILE A 164 -10.25 5.93 -3.73
CA ILE A 164 -10.57 4.70 -4.46
C ILE A 164 -9.32 3.83 -4.66
N PHE A 165 -8.17 4.44 -4.99
CA PHE A 165 -6.89 3.74 -5.10
C PHE A 165 -6.49 3.07 -3.77
N MET A 166 -6.70 3.74 -2.64
CA MET A 166 -6.47 3.16 -1.32
C MET A 166 -7.41 1.99 -1.03
N VAL A 167 -8.69 2.11 -1.32
CA VAL A 167 -9.64 0.98 -1.19
C VAL A 167 -9.15 -0.22 -1.98
N ALA A 168 -8.75 -0.05 -3.23
CA ALA A 168 -8.21 -1.12 -4.07
C ALA A 168 -6.94 -1.75 -3.49
N THR A 169 -6.05 -0.92 -2.92
CA THR A 169 -4.83 -1.38 -2.25
C THR A 169 -5.12 -2.31 -1.07
N PHE A 170 -6.23 -2.11 -0.36
CA PHE A 170 -6.65 -2.97 0.76
C PHE A 170 -7.55 -4.13 0.35
N CYS A 171 -8.32 -4.00 -0.73
CA CYS A 171 -9.14 -5.10 -1.25
C CYS A 171 -8.30 -6.21 -1.88
N GLY A 172 -7.21 -5.86 -2.58
CA GLY A 172 -6.32 -6.84 -3.22
C GLY A 172 -5.85 -7.95 -2.29
N PRO A 173 -5.21 -7.61 -1.15
CA PRO A 173 -4.69 -8.62 -0.24
C PRO A 173 -5.76 -9.49 0.41
N ALA A 174 -6.99 -8.99 0.57
CA ALA A 174 -8.08 -9.75 1.13
C ALA A 174 -8.66 -10.77 0.12
N LEU A 175 -8.70 -10.40 -1.15
CA LEU A 175 -9.21 -11.27 -2.22
C LEU A 175 -8.22 -12.38 -2.59
N GLY A 176 -6.91 -12.14 -2.42
CA GLY A 176 -5.86 -13.11 -2.75
C GLY A 176 -6.05 -14.47 -2.11
N PRO A 177 -6.06 -14.56 -0.78
CA PRO A 177 -6.25 -15.82 -0.06
C PRO A 177 -7.59 -16.49 -0.34
N VAL A 178 -8.68 -15.70 -0.50
CA VAL A 178 -10.00 -16.24 -0.84
C VAL A 178 -9.96 -17.01 -2.16
N VAL A 179 -9.44 -16.41 -3.22
CA VAL A 179 -9.32 -17.08 -4.52
C VAL A 179 -8.38 -18.29 -4.43
N ALA A 180 -7.23 -18.11 -3.78
CA ALA A 180 -6.23 -19.16 -3.65
C ALA A 180 -6.74 -20.34 -2.79
N GLY A 181 -7.49 -20.07 -1.73
CA GLY A 181 -8.08 -21.10 -0.88
C GLY A 181 -9.07 -22.01 -1.64
N PHE A 182 -9.91 -21.44 -2.51
CA PHE A 182 -10.78 -22.27 -3.38
C PHE A 182 -9.98 -23.08 -4.41
N LEU A 183 -8.89 -22.51 -4.94
CA LEU A 183 -8.00 -23.27 -5.82
C LEU A 183 -7.31 -24.42 -5.09
N GLN A 184 -6.92 -24.22 -3.84
CA GLN A 184 -6.29 -25.25 -3.00
C GLN A 184 -7.18 -26.49 -2.82
N VAL A 185 -8.50 -26.35 -2.81
CA VAL A 185 -9.44 -27.47 -2.63
C VAL A 185 -9.43 -28.43 -3.82
N THR A 186 -9.21 -27.93 -5.05
CA THR A 186 -9.41 -28.73 -6.28
C THR A 186 -8.23 -28.75 -7.22
N LYS A 187 -7.24 -27.90 -7.02
CA LYS A 187 -6.12 -27.68 -7.95
C LYS A 187 -4.79 -27.70 -7.21
N SER A 188 -3.68 -27.86 -7.95
CA SER A 188 -2.32 -27.63 -7.43
C SER A 188 -2.13 -26.15 -7.05
N TRP A 189 -1.26 -25.89 -6.08
CA TRP A 189 -0.87 -24.55 -5.65
C TRP A 189 -0.37 -23.66 -6.81
N ARG A 190 0.16 -24.23 -7.89
CA ARG A 190 0.61 -23.50 -9.08
C ARG A 190 -0.51 -22.69 -9.76
N TRP A 191 -1.76 -23.13 -9.61
CA TRP A 191 -2.90 -22.39 -10.15
C TRP A 191 -3.06 -20.99 -9.54
N CYS A 192 -2.61 -20.80 -8.32
CA CYS A 192 -2.54 -19.47 -7.71
C CYS A 192 -1.66 -18.54 -8.58
N PHE A 193 -0.50 -19.01 -9.01
CA PHE A 193 0.40 -18.22 -9.87
C PHE A 193 -0.09 -18.10 -11.32
N TYR A 194 -0.81 -19.10 -11.86
CA TYR A 194 -1.45 -18.97 -13.17
C TYR A 194 -2.55 -17.89 -13.16
N VAL A 195 -3.34 -17.81 -12.10
CA VAL A 195 -4.32 -16.71 -11.93
C VAL A 195 -3.62 -15.35 -11.86
N LEU A 196 -2.49 -15.25 -11.15
CA LEU A 196 -1.68 -14.04 -11.13
C LEU A 196 -1.14 -13.67 -12.52
N LEU A 197 -0.72 -14.64 -13.31
CA LEU A 197 -0.28 -14.41 -14.70
C LEU A 197 -1.41 -13.92 -15.59
N TRP A 198 -2.61 -14.52 -15.49
CA TRP A 198 -3.77 -14.09 -16.27
C TRP A 198 -4.21 -12.68 -15.91
N LEU A 199 -4.31 -12.41 -14.60
CA LEU A 199 -4.69 -11.09 -14.10
C LEU A 199 -3.62 -10.04 -14.46
N GLY A 200 -2.34 -10.40 -14.34
CA GLY A 200 -1.20 -9.57 -14.74
C GLY A 200 -1.18 -9.31 -16.23
N GLY A 201 -1.32 -10.35 -17.04
CA GLY A 201 -1.34 -10.24 -18.51
C GLY A 201 -2.50 -9.40 -19.02
N LEU A 202 -3.70 -9.58 -18.44
CA LEU A 202 -4.85 -8.73 -18.76
C LEU A 202 -4.57 -7.26 -18.42
N THR A 203 -4.00 -7.01 -17.25
CA THR A 203 -3.65 -5.65 -16.82
C THR A 203 -2.58 -5.04 -17.71
N GLU A 204 -1.57 -5.84 -18.13
CA GLU A 204 -0.49 -5.40 -19.04
C GLU A 204 -1.04 -4.89 -20.36
N VAL A 205 -2.06 -5.53 -20.93
CA VAL A 205 -2.73 -5.05 -22.15
C VAL A 205 -3.23 -3.62 -21.99
N PHE A 206 -3.80 -3.29 -20.82
CA PHE A 206 -4.23 -1.92 -20.53
C PHE A 206 -3.03 -0.98 -20.27
N VAL A 207 -2.00 -1.45 -19.60
CA VAL A 207 -0.77 -0.67 -19.30
C VAL A 207 -0.08 -0.24 -20.61
N LEU A 208 -0.03 -1.11 -21.62
CA LEU A 208 0.58 -0.80 -22.92
C LEU A 208 -0.17 0.33 -23.67
N THR A 209 -1.41 0.62 -23.33
CA THR A 209 -2.20 1.71 -23.94
C THR A 209 -2.01 3.05 -23.22
N ILE A 210 -1.30 3.09 -22.09
CA ILE A 210 -1.11 4.32 -21.32
C ILE A 210 -0.05 5.22 -22.01
N PRO A 211 -0.37 6.48 -22.31
CA PRO A 211 0.62 7.44 -22.78
C PRO A 211 1.51 7.93 -21.62
N GLU A 212 2.61 8.61 -21.95
CA GLU A 212 3.43 9.32 -20.95
C GLU A 212 2.58 10.35 -20.19
N THR A 213 2.65 10.30 -18.86
CA THR A 213 1.80 11.14 -17.98
C THR A 213 2.58 12.19 -17.19
N LEU A 214 3.90 12.08 -17.13
CA LEU A 214 4.73 13.06 -16.42
C LEU A 214 4.74 14.40 -17.19
N PRO A 215 4.17 15.51 -16.61
CA PRO A 215 4.07 16.78 -17.31
C PRO A 215 5.43 17.30 -17.81
N GLN A 216 6.43 17.10 -17.00
CA GLN A 216 7.77 17.53 -17.31
C GLN A 216 8.39 16.64 -18.37
N ALA A 217 8.20 15.31 -18.43
CA ALA A 217 8.67 14.44 -19.50
C ALA A 217 8.07 14.83 -20.86
N ILE A 218 6.87 15.33 -20.84
CA ILE A 218 6.20 15.87 -22.01
C ILE A 218 6.84 17.19 -22.43
N LEU A 219 7.15 18.08 -21.48
CA LEU A 219 7.81 19.38 -21.73
C LEU A 219 9.31 19.26 -22.06
N ALA A 220 10.02 18.28 -21.49
CA ALA A 220 11.44 18.06 -21.76
C ALA A 220 11.72 17.46 -23.15
N LYS A 221 10.70 16.99 -23.87
CA LYS A 221 10.84 16.73 -25.32
C LYS A 221 11.15 17.99 -26.12
N GLU A 222 10.84 19.15 -25.58
CA GLU A 222 11.05 20.46 -26.22
C GLU A 222 12.34 21.18 -25.78
N ASN A 223 12.86 20.88 -24.56
CA ASN A 223 14.06 21.53 -24.03
C ASN A 223 14.99 20.49 -23.35
N VAL A 224 16.24 20.40 -23.79
CA VAL A 224 17.25 19.47 -23.24
C VAL A 224 17.65 19.91 -21.82
N PRO A 225 17.33 19.15 -20.77
CA PRO A 225 17.72 19.51 -19.40
C PRO A 225 19.20 19.19 -19.12
N GLU A 226 19.78 19.95 -18.21
CA GLU A 226 21.16 19.73 -17.72
C GLU A 226 21.30 18.36 -17.04
N LYS A 227 22.23 17.53 -17.50
CA LYS A 227 22.43 16.15 -17.03
C LYS A 227 22.92 16.10 -15.58
N GLN A 228 22.06 15.78 -14.63
CA GLN A 228 22.53 15.34 -13.31
C GLN A 228 23.09 13.90 -13.39
N SER A 229 24.16 13.62 -12.64
CA SER A 229 24.75 12.30 -12.59
C SER A 229 23.79 11.28 -11.94
N LEU A 230 23.58 10.12 -12.60
CA LEU A 230 22.84 8.98 -12.06
C LEU A 230 23.27 8.61 -10.63
N SER A 231 24.57 8.66 -10.37
CA SER A 231 25.16 8.40 -9.06
C SER A 231 24.63 9.33 -7.98
N SER A 232 24.47 10.62 -8.27
CA SER A 232 23.94 11.60 -7.30
C SER A 232 22.46 11.35 -6.98
N ILE A 233 21.68 10.98 -7.99
CA ILE A 233 20.25 10.64 -7.84
C ILE A 233 20.09 9.41 -6.96
N PHE A 234 20.77 8.31 -7.30
CA PHE A 234 20.72 7.09 -6.49
C PHE A 234 21.22 7.31 -5.07
N LYS A 235 22.33 8.05 -4.88
CA LYS A 235 22.83 8.40 -3.55
C LYS A 235 21.77 9.13 -2.73
N THR A 236 21.08 10.10 -3.31
CA THR A 236 20.05 10.87 -2.63
C THR A 236 18.84 9.99 -2.30
N THR A 237 18.36 9.20 -3.26
CA THR A 237 17.20 8.30 -3.08
C THR A 237 17.48 7.21 -2.05
N LEU A 238 18.70 6.71 -1.97
CA LEU A 238 19.10 5.68 -0.98
C LEU A 238 19.33 6.25 0.42
N THR A 239 19.81 7.49 0.57
CA THR A 239 20.19 8.03 1.88
C THR A 239 19.11 8.87 2.54
N ARG A 240 18.37 9.67 1.77
CA ARG A 240 17.38 10.60 2.28
C ARG A 240 16.24 9.96 3.07
N PRO A 241 15.64 8.82 2.66
CA PRO A 241 14.59 8.15 3.43
C PRO A 241 15.03 7.79 4.85
N TRP A 242 16.26 7.30 5.03
CA TRP A 242 16.80 6.93 6.34
C TRP A 242 16.98 8.12 7.26
N ILE A 243 17.41 9.27 6.72
CA ILE A 243 17.56 10.49 7.52
C ILE A 243 16.18 11.00 7.98
N ILE A 244 15.18 10.99 7.08
CA ILE A 244 13.82 11.42 7.38
C ILE A 244 13.12 10.45 8.32
N LEU A 245 13.44 9.15 8.27
CA LEU A 245 12.87 8.16 9.17
C LEU A 245 13.09 8.51 10.65
N PHE A 246 14.25 9.06 10.98
CA PHE A 246 14.59 9.46 12.36
C PHE A 246 14.04 10.84 12.76
N ASP A 247 13.34 11.53 11.87
CA ASP A 247 12.58 12.72 12.24
C ASP A 247 11.40 12.32 13.15
N PRO A 248 11.10 13.05 14.25
CA PRO A 248 10.12 12.65 15.25
C PRO A 248 8.74 12.30 14.69
N ILE A 249 8.25 13.05 13.69
CA ILE A 249 6.95 12.79 13.07
C ILE A 249 7.00 11.48 12.27
N SER A 250 7.97 11.37 11.37
CA SER A 250 8.13 10.18 10.52
C SER A 250 8.36 8.92 11.34
N PHE A 251 9.15 9.01 12.41
CA PHE A 251 9.47 7.88 13.29
C PHE A 251 8.24 7.34 14.04
N LEU A 252 7.44 8.22 14.65
CA LEU A 252 6.24 7.79 15.38
C LEU A 252 5.17 7.24 14.43
N VAL A 253 5.01 7.83 13.23
CA VAL A 253 4.13 7.28 12.20
C VAL A 253 4.63 5.92 11.72
N ALA A 254 5.96 5.75 11.56
CA ALA A 254 6.55 4.47 11.16
C ALA A 254 6.27 3.37 12.18
N ILE A 255 6.40 3.63 13.49
CA ILE A 255 6.07 2.67 14.55
C ILE A 255 4.58 2.26 14.45
N TYR A 256 3.69 3.24 14.28
CA TYR A 256 2.26 2.97 14.16
C TYR A 256 1.97 2.10 12.93
N TYR A 257 2.54 2.47 11.78
CA TYR A 257 2.38 1.71 10.54
C TYR A 257 2.96 0.31 10.62
N CYS A 258 4.09 0.10 11.30
CA CYS A 258 4.65 -1.23 11.51
C CYS A 258 3.64 -2.16 12.17
N VAL A 259 3.04 -1.72 13.27
CA VAL A 259 2.07 -2.53 14.01
C VAL A 259 0.83 -2.83 13.16
N VAL A 260 0.22 -1.79 12.59
CA VAL A 260 -1.03 -1.93 11.83
C VAL A 260 -0.84 -2.75 10.55
N TYR A 261 0.29 -2.56 9.85
CA TYR A 261 0.58 -3.30 8.62
C TYR A 261 0.99 -4.75 8.89
N THR A 262 1.72 -4.98 9.98
CA THR A 262 2.02 -6.35 10.45
C THR A 262 0.74 -7.09 10.77
N LEU A 263 -0.20 -6.47 11.50
CA LEU A 263 -1.49 -7.08 11.77
C LEU A 263 -2.28 -7.39 10.50
N LEU A 264 -2.27 -6.49 9.51
CA LEU A 264 -2.94 -6.74 8.23
C LEU A 264 -2.48 -8.07 7.61
N TYR A 265 -1.16 -8.32 7.60
CA TYR A 265 -0.63 -9.58 7.09
C TYR A 265 -0.81 -10.76 8.04
N MET A 266 -0.82 -10.52 9.35
CA MET A 266 -1.19 -11.56 10.33
C MET A 266 -2.62 -12.06 10.12
N LEU A 267 -3.57 -11.21 9.73
CA LEU A 267 -4.95 -11.63 9.47
C LEU A 267 -5.02 -12.76 8.44
N PHE A 268 -4.16 -12.77 7.42
CA PHE A 268 -4.12 -13.85 6.42
C PHE A 268 -3.65 -15.19 6.98
N SER A 269 -3.01 -15.21 8.15
CA SER A 269 -2.69 -16.42 8.92
C SER A 269 -3.72 -16.69 10.03
N ILE A 270 -4.28 -15.64 10.62
CA ILE A 270 -5.27 -15.75 11.71
C ILE A 270 -6.60 -16.35 11.20
N TYR A 271 -7.05 -15.94 10.01
CA TYR A 271 -8.30 -16.46 9.46
C TYR A 271 -8.26 -17.98 9.22
N PRO A 272 -7.23 -18.57 8.59
CA PRO A 272 -7.05 -20.04 8.57
C PRO A 272 -7.04 -20.68 9.96
N ILE A 273 -6.35 -20.09 10.94
CA ILE A 273 -6.34 -20.61 12.32
C ILE A 273 -7.76 -20.67 12.89
N VAL A 274 -8.52 -19.59 12.77
CA VAL A 274 -9.88 -19.46 13.34
C VAL A 274 -10.88 -20.33 12.59
N PHE A 275 -10.90 -20.28 11.25
CA PHE A 275 -11.98 -20.90 10.47
C PHE A 275 -11.64 -22.28 9.92
N GLN A 276 -10.36 -22.56 9.60
CA GLN A 276 -9.95 -23.88 9.14
C GLN A 276 -9.54 -24.77 10.31
N GLN A 277 -8.57 -24.38 11.15
CA GLN A 277 -8.05 -25.23 12.21
C GLN A 277 -9.05 -25.40 13.37
N LYS A 278 -9.62 -24.29 13.90
CA LYS A 278 -10.54 -24.35 15.06
C LYS A 278 -11.96 -24.78 14.67
N ARG A 279 -12.51 -24.28 13.54
CA ARG A 279 -13.90 -24.56 13.12
C ARG A 279 -14.02 -25.71 12.13
N GLY A 280 -12.90 -26.24 11.61
CA GLY A 280 -12.87 -27.39 10.70
C GLY A 280 -13.39 -27.10 9.30
N TRP A 281 -13.40 -25.84 8.84
CA TRP A 281 -13.81 -25.51 7.49
C TRP A 281 -12.70 -25.88 6.49
N ASN A 282 -13.09 -26.18 5.24
CA ASN A 282 -12.10 -26.40 4.19
C ASN A 282 -11.36 -25.10 3.80
N ALA A 283 -10.24 -25.22 3.11
CA ALA A 283 -9.38 -24.10 2.75
C ALA A 283 -10.13 -22.99 1.99
N GLY A 284 -11.07 -23.32 1.11
CA GLY A 284 -11.83 -22.31 0.36
C GLY A 284 -12.84 -21.56 1.23
N VAL A 285 -13.68 -22.28 1.94
CA VAL A 285 -14.73 -21.68 2.79
C VAL A 285 -14.12 -20.95 3.99
N GLY A 286 -13.00 -21.45 4.52
CA GLY A 286 -12.31 -20.84 5.66
C GLY A 286 -11.70 -19.46 5.35
N GLU A 287 -11.45 -19.15 4.08
CA GLU A 287 -10.99 -17.82 3.65
C GLU A 287 -12.14 -16.84 3.33
N LEU A 288 -13.38 -17.32 3.14
CA LEU A 288 -14.52 -16.45 2.80
C LEU A 288 -14.75 -15.29 3.79
N PRO A 289 -14.56 -15.47 5.12
CA PRO A 289 -14.72 -14.37 6.06
C PRO A 289 -13.80 -13.16 5.79
N LEU A 290 -12.69 -13.32 5.03
CA LEU A 290 -11.88 -12.22 4.54
C LEU A 290 -12.63 -11.26 3.60
N ILE A 291 -13.76 -11.68 2.99
CA ILE A 291 -14.62 -10.77 2.25
C ILE A 291 -15.16 -9.66 3.17
N GLY A 292 -15.34 -9.93 4.45
CA GLY A 292 -15.66 -8.91 5.45
C GLY A 292 -14.65 -7.77 5.47
N THR A 293 -13.35 -8.07 5.30
CA THR A 293 -12.31 -7.02 5.24
C THR A 293 -12.40 -6.18 3.96
N VAL A 294 -12.85 -6.77 2.83
CA VAL A 294 -13.15 -6.03 1.59
C VAL A 294 -14.31 -5.05 1.83
N VAL A 295 -15.40 -5.53 2.44
CA VAL A 295 -16.53 -4.67 2.81
C VAL A 295 -16.07 -3.54 3.74
N GLY A 296 -15.22 -3.84 4.71
CA GLY A 296 -14.65 -2.86 5.63
C GLY A 296 -13.80 -1.80 4.93
N ALA A 297 -12.97 -2.20 3.95
CA ALA A 297 -12.22 -1.26 3.12
C ALA A 297 -13.16 -0.35 2.31
N CYS A 298 -14.22 -0.89 1.73
CA CYS A 298 -15.24 -0.09 1.02
C CYS A 298 -15.95 0.90 1.95
N LEU A 299 -16.33 0.48 3.16
CA LEU A 299 -16.92 1.38 4.17
C LEU A 299 -15.96 2.52 4.55
N GLY A 300 -14.69 2.19 4.79
CA GLY A 300 -13.65 3.19 5.05
C GLY A 300 -13.49 4.17 3.88
N GLY A 301 -13.51 3.66 2.64
CA GLY A 301 -13.47 4.47 1.43
C GLY A 301 -14.66 5.45 1.33
N ILE A 302 -15.88 5.01 1.62
CA ILE A 302 -17.08 5.87 1.66
C ILE A 302 -16.91 6.97 2.70
N ILE A 303 -16.41 6.63 3.90
CA ILE A 303 -16.14 7.62 4.95
C ILE A 303 -15.11 8.64 4.47
N LEU A 304 -14.01 8.21 3.82
CA LEU A 304 -12.98 9.10 3.29
C LEU A 304 -13.51 10.03 2.19
N LEU A 305 -14.34 9.52 1.28
CA LEU A 305 -14.99 10.33 0.24
C LEU A 305 -15.92 11.39 0.85
N TYR A 306 -16.67 11.02 1.88
CA TYR A 306 -17.54 11.94 2.62
C TYR A 306 -16.72 13.04 3.32
N ILE A 307 -15.64 12.67 4.02
CA ILE A 307 -14.73 13.64 4.66
C ILE A 307 -14.11 14.55 3.61
N GLY A 308 -13.58 14.00 2.52
CA GLY A 308 -12.98 14.75 1.43
C GLY A 308 -13.94 15.76 0.79
N SER A 309 -15.23 15.39 0.63
CA SER A 309 -16.24 16.29 0.10
C SER A 309 -16.56 17.46 1.06
N ARG A 310 -16.56 17.21 2.37
CA ARG A 310 -16.72 18.27 3.38
C ARG A 310 -15.53 19.21 3.43
N GLU A 311 -14.32 18.66 3.40
CA GLU A 311 -13.09 19.44 3.37
C GLU A 311 -13.02 20.35 2.14
N GLN A 312 -13.44 19.83 0.97
CA GLN A 312 -13.48 20.63 -0.26
C GLN A 312 -14.45 21.82 -0.15
N LYS A 313 -15.61 21.62 0.49
CA LYS A 313 -16.55 22.73 0.73
C LYS A 313 -15.92 23.80 1.64
N ALA A 314 -15.26 23.38 2.73
CA ALA A 314 -14.59 24.30 3.63
C ALA A 314 -13.49 25.11 2.94
N ILE A 315 -12.69 24.47 2.06
CA ILE A 315 -11.66 25.16 1.26
C ILE A 315 -12.30 26.18 0.32
N ASN A 316 -13.40 25.82 -0.33
CA ASN A 316 -14.13 26.74 -1.23
C ASN A 316 -14.74 27.93 -0.46
N GLU A 317 -15.00 27.79 0.84
CA GLU A 317 -15.47 28.83 1.76
C GLU A 317 -14.29 29.68 2.33
N GLY A 318 -13.05 29.43 1.89
CA GLY A 318 -11.86 30.18 2.28
C GLY A 318 -11.10 29.63 3.50
N TYR A 319 -11.41 28.39 3.94
CA TYR A 319 -10.65 27.75 5.03
C TYR A 319 -9.23 27.39 4.56
N VAL A 320 -8.23 27.88 5.30
CA VAL A 320 -6.82 27.54 5.07
C VAL A 320 -6.51 26.25 5.86
N ARG A 321 -6.16 25.22 5.12
CA ARG A 321 -5.93 23.88 5.67
C ARG A 321 -4.56 23.77 6.33
N THR A 322 -4.53 23.14 7.50
CA THR A 322 -3.31 22.72 8.19
C THR A 322 -3.05 21.22 7.99
N PRO A 323 -1.80 20.72 8.08
CA PRO A 323 -1.52 19.29 8.02
C PRO A 323 -2.27 18.48 9.08
N GLU A 324 -2.52 19.05 10.27
CA GLU A 324 -3.24 18.41 11.37
C GLU A 324 -4.69 18.08 11.03
N ASP A 325 -5.32 18.81 10.11
CA ASP A 325 -6.70 18.53 9.65
C ASP A 325 -6.84 17.17 8.94
N ARG A 326 -5.72 16.52 8.62
CA ARG A 326 -5.68 15.15 8.06
C ARG A 326 -5.81 14.05 9.11
N LEU A 327 -5.65 14.36 10.39
CA LEU A 327 -5.57 13.37 11.46
C LEU A 327 -6.90 12.84 12.01
N PRO A 328 -8.06 13.53 11.94
CA PRO A 328 -9.32 13.03 12.48
C PRO A 328 -9.69 11.61 12.01
N PRO A 329 -9.51 11.20 10.74
CA PRO A 329 -9.70 9.80 10.34
C PRO A 329 -8.78 8.84 11.09
N ALA A 330 -7.50 9.19 11.28
CA ALA A 330 -6.56 8.35 12.02
C ALA A 330 -6.89 8.26 13.51
N MET A 331 -7.43 9.33 14.11
CA MET A 331 -7.90 9.33 15.49
C MET A 331 -9.08 8.38 15.69
N ALA A 332 -10.10 8.49 14.84
CA ALA A 332 -11.24 7.58 14.85
C ALA A 332 -10.82 6.13 14.55
N GLY A 333 -9.96 5.94 13.56
CA GLY A 333 -9.41 4.65 13.19
C GLY A 333 -8.61 4.00 14.32
N GLY A 334 -7.78 4.76 15.07
CA GLY A 334 -6.99 4.25 16.19
C GLY A 334 -7.84 3.69 17.32
N VAL A 335 -8.90 4.40 17.69
CA VAL A 335 -9.86 3.91 18.72
C VAL A 335 -10.62 2.70 18.20
N LEU A 336 -11.13 2.76 16.96
CA LEU A 336 -11.88 1.67 16.35
C LEU A 336 -11.01 0.41 16.22
N PHE A 337 -9.72 0.56 15.87
CA PHE A 337 -8.76 -0.54 15.78
C PHE A 337 -8.64 -1.30 17.10
N ALA A 338 -8.42 -0.60 18.19
CA ALA A 338 -8.27 -1.23 19.51
C ALA A 338 -9.56 -1.97 19.91
N VAL A 339 -10.71 -1.33 19.82
CA VAL A 339 -12.01 -1.91 20.17
C VAL A 339 -12.32 -3.15 19.32
N THR A 340 -12.16 -3.04 18.01
CA THR A 340 -12.49 -4.13 17.08
C THR A 340 -11.51 -5.30 17.18
N MET A 341 -10.25 -5.04 17.55
CA MET A 341 -9.27 -6.11 17.76
C MET A 341 -9.62 -6.97 18.98
N PHE A 342 -10.01 -6.36 20.11
CA PHE A 342 -10.52 -7.13 21.26
C PHE A 342 -11.82 -7.86 20.92
N TRP A 343 -12.73 -7.22 20.20
CA TRP A 343 -13.97 -7.84 19.77
C TRP A 343 -13.67 -9.07 18.89
N PHE A 344 -12.81 -8.94 17.88
CA PHE A 344 -12.37 -10.05 17.03
C PHE A 344 -11.75 -11.18 17.87
N ALA A 345 -10.77 -10.86 18.72
CA ALA A 345 -10.00 -11.82 19.51
C ALA A 345 -10.89 -12.74 20.33
N TRP A 346 -11.81 -12.19 21.11
CA TRP A 346 -12.65 -12.97 22.01
C TRP A 346 -13.83 -13.65 21.31
N THR A 347 -14.34 -13.12 20.23
CA THR A 347 -15.41 -13.78 19.46
C THR A 347 -14.87 -14.88 18.53
N ALA A 348 -13.63 -14.78 18.09
CA ALA A 348 -12.96 -15.81 17.31
C ALA A 348 -12.40 -16.97 18.16
N GLU A 349 -12.17 -16.74 19.48
CA GLU A 349 -11.69 -17.77 20.41
C GLU A 349 -12.70 -18.89 20.59
N PHE A 350 -13.99 -18.57 20.69
CA PHE A 350 -15.03 -19.53 21.04
C PHE A 350 -15.82 -20.00 19.80
N ASN A 351 -15.78 -21.29 19.51
CA ASN A 351 -16.53 -21.90 18.39
C ASN A 351 -18.06 -21.85 18.59
N SER A 352 -18.54 -21.66 19.82
CA SER A 352 -19.96 -21.47 20.14
C SER A 352 -20.53 -20.15 19.60
N ILE A 353 -19.66 -19.15 19.35
CA ILE A 353 -20.07 -17.87 18.77
C ILE A 353 -20.22 -18.05 17.26
N HIS A 354 -21.35 -17.57 16.71
CA HIS A 354 -21.61 -17.67 15.27
C HIS A 354 -20.51 -16.97 14.45
N TRP A 355 -20.09 -17.60 13.36
CA TRP A 355 -18.97 -17.15 12.51
C TRP A 355 -19.08 -15.71 12.01
N ILE A 356 -20.30 -15.20 11.83
CA ILE A 356 -20.53 -13.83 11.36
C ILE A 356 -20.02 -12.77 12.34
N VAL A 357 -19.98 -13.08 13.64
CA VAL A 357 -19.59 -12.10 14.68
C VAL A 357 -18.11 -11.72 14.58
N PRO A 358 -17.14 -12.67 14.56
CA PRO A 358 -15.74 -12.31 14.30
C PRO A 358 -15.53 -11.76 12.88
N THR A 359 -16.32 -12.16 11.88
CA THR A 359 -16.26 -11.60 10.53
C THR A 359 -16.64 -10.11 10.53
N LEU A 360 -17.70 -9.73 11.24
CA LEU A 360 -18.08 -8.32 11.41
C LEU A 360 -17.00 -7.53 12.16
N ALA A 361 -16.41 -8.09 13.20
CA ALA A 361 -15.28 -7.45 13.88
C ALA A 361 -14.10 -7.20 12.92
N GLY A 362 -13.77 -8.17 12.06
CA GLY A 362 -12.78 -8.02 10.98
C GLY A 362 -13.14 -6.95 9.95
N THR A 363 -14.44 -6.80 9.65
CA THR A 363 -14.95 -5.73 8.76
C THR A 363 -14.62 -4.35 9.33
N PHE A 364 -14.99 -4.09 10.58
CA PHE A 364 -14.69 -2.80 11.22
C PHE A 364 -13.20 -2.60 11.50
N LEU A 365 -12.45 -3.67 11.73
CA LEU A 365 -10.99 -3.62 11.87
C LEU A 365 -10.33 -3.18 10.56
N SER A 366 -10.78 -3.70 9.41
CA SER A 366 -10.30 -3.25 8.09
C SER A 366 -10.64 -1.78 7.82
N THR A 367 -11.85 -1.34 8.19
CA THR A 367 -12.23 0.08 8.15
C THR A 367 -11.27 0.94 8.97
N ALA A 368 -10.96 0.52 10.20
CA ALA A 368 -10.04 1.22 11.08
C ALA A 368 -8.64 1.34 10.48
N ILE A 369 -8.12 0.24 9.94
CA ILE A 369 -6.81 0.20 9.27
C ILE A 369 -6.76 1.21 8.12
N LEU A 370 -7.76 1.23 7.25
CA LEU A 370 -7.81 2.17 6.11
C LEU A 370 -7.84 3.63 6.57
N LEU A 371 -8.62 3.95 7.60
CA LEU A 371 -8.70 5.31 8.15
C LEU A 371 -7.36 5.76 8.75
N ILE A 372 -6.67 4.87 9.48
CA ILE A 372 -5.34 5.15 10.03
C ILE A 372 -4.34 5.44 8.90
N PHE A 373 -4.31 4.55 7.90
CA PHE A 373 -3.40 4.72 6.76
C PHE A 373 -3.67 6.01 5.99
N SER A 374 -4.92 6.30 5.67
CA SER A 374 -5.27 7.52 4.95
C SER A 374 -4.93 8.78 5.74
N GLY A 375 -5.24 8.82 7.03
CA GLY A 375 -4.95 9.96 7.88
C GLY A 375 -3.45 10.27 7.94
N PHE A 376 -2.64 9.28 8.28
CA PHE A 376 -1.21 9.49 8.43
C PHE A 376 -0.45 9.71 7.12
N ILE A 377 -0.81 9.03 6.01
CA ILE A 377 -0.11 9.25 4.73
C ILE A 377 -0.33 10.68 4.23
N ASN A 378 -1.57 11.18 4.34
CA ASN A 378 -1.88 12.55 3.97
C ASN A 378 -1.20 13.56 4.92
N TYR A 379 -1.16 13.26 6.22
CA TYR A 379 -0.43 14.08 7.20
C TYR A 379 1.07 14.16 6.90
N LEU A 380 1.71 13.04 6.55
CA LEU A 380 3.12 13.02 6.13
C LEU A 380 3.35 13.84 4.86
N ILE A 381 2.48 13.69 3.85
CA ILE A 381 2.59 14.42 2.59
C ILE A 381 2.49 15.93 2.84
N ASP A 382 1.48 16.36 3.60
CA ASP A 382 1.24 17.78 3.89
C ASP A 382 2.29 18.35 4.86
N SER A 383 2.90 17.53 5.75
CA SER A 383 3.95 17.97 6.68
C SER A 383 5.33 18.09 6.05
N TYR A 384 5.67 17.25 5.07
CA TYR A 384 7.02 17.22 4.48
C TYR A 384 7.12 17.85 3.10
N LEU A 385 6.00 18.18 2.44
CA LEU A 385 5.92 18.83 1.12
C LEU A 385 6.97 18.33 0.11
N MET A 386 8.07 19.06 -0.07
CA MET A 386 9.16 18.71 -1.00
C MET A 386 9.84 17.37 -0.69
N PHE A 387 9.77 16.90 0.55
CA PHE A 387 10.36 15.62 1.00
C PHE A 387 9.31 14.51 1.17
N ALA A 388 8.06 14.76 0.80
CA ALA A 388 6.93 13.83 1.00
C ALA A 388 7.20 12.43 0.42
N ALA A 389 7.72 12.35 -0.80
CA ALA A 389 8.06 11.08 -1.44
C ALA A 389 9.08 10.27 -0.62
N SER A 390 10.12 10.94 -0.08
CA SER A 390 11.13 10.29 0.75
C SER A 390 10.59 9.86 2.12
N ALA A 391 9.68 10.65 2.72
CA ALA A 391 9.03 10.31 3.97
C ALA A 391 8.09 9.10 3.81
N VAL A 392 7.31 9.07 2.73
CA VAL A 392 6.43 7.93 2.40
C VAL A 392 7.26 6.68 2.08
N ALA A 393 8.35 6.82 1.33
CA ALA A 393 9.25 5.71 1.03
C ALA A 393 9.88 5.12 2.31
N ALA A 394 10.38 5.97 3.22
CA ALA A 394 10.94 5.54 4.51
C ALA A 394 9.93 4.70 5.32
N ASN A 395 8.71 5.20 5.44
CA ASN A 395 7.63 4.50 6.14
C ASN A 395 7.23 3.19 5.43
N THR A 396 7.23 3.17 4.09
CA THR A 396 6.93 1.95 3.31
C THR A 396 7.98 0.87 3.52
N VAL A 397 9.26 1.22 3.54
CA VAL A 397 10.37 0.29 3.79
C VAL A 397 10.21 -0.38 5.16
N ILE A 398 10.06 0.41 6.22
CA ILE A 398 10.00 -0.13 7.59
C ILE A 398 8.74 -0.95 7.83
N ARG A 399 7.56 -0.46 7.44
CA ARG A 399 6.31 -1.23 7.62
C ARG A 399 6.32 -2.56 6.86
N SER A 400 6.91 -2.57 5.64
CA SER A 400 7.00 -3.79 4.84
C SER A 400 7.99 -4.79 5.44
N ALA A 401 9.11 -4.32 6.00
CA ALA A 401 10.05 -5.15 6.73
C ALA A 401 9.42 -5.80 7.97
N CYS A 402 8.66 -5.02 8.77
CA CYS A 402 7.94 -5.54 9.93
C CYS A 402 6.87 -6.56 9.52
N ALA A 403 6.07 -6.26 8.49
CA ALA A 403 5.03 -7.15 8.00
C ALA A 403 5.60 -8.45 7.40
N ALA A 404 6.80 -8.40 6.80
CA ALA A 404 7.47 -9.59 6.27
C ALA A 404 7.80 -10.63 7.34
N ALA A 405 7.95 -10.22 8.60
CA ALA A 405 8.16 -11.12 9.71
C ALA A 405 6.86 -11.84 10.16
N SER A 406 5.66 -11.29 9.84
CA SER A 406 4.40 -11.79 10.38
C SER A 406 4.13 -13.28 10.10
N PRO A 407 4.34 -13.84 8.89
CA PRO A 407 4.08 -15.26 8.65
C PRO A 407 4.96 -16.19 9.48
N LEU A 408 6.11 -15.71 9.93
CA LEU A 408 7.10 -16.53 10.64
C LEU A 408 6.76 -16.73 12.11
N PHE A 409 6.01 -15.83 12.75
CA PHE A 409 5.75 -15.91 14.19
C PHE A 409 4.26 -16.02 14.54
N THR A 410 3.36 -15.69 13.59
CA THR A 410 1.91 -15.63 13.87
C THR A 410 1.40 -16.96 14.41
N GLN A 411 1.69 -18.08 13.76
CA GLN A 411 1.23 -19.40 14.20
C GLN A 411 1.71 -19.70 15.63
N TYR A 412 3.01 -19.56 15.91
CA TYR A 412 3.59 -19.80 17.25
C TYR A 412 2.97 -18.93 18.34
N MET A 413 2.69 -17.66 18.02
CA MET A 413 2.07 -16.74 18.98
C MET A 413 0.64 -17.19 19.32
N PHE A 414 -0.14 -17.59 18.32
CA PHE A 414 -1.51 -18.03 18.54
C PHE A 414 -1.62 -19.43 19.14
N ASP A 415 -0.67 -20.33 18.86
CA ASP A 415 -0.57 -21.63 19.52
C ASP A 415 -0.24 -21.50 21.02
N ALA A 416 0.62 -20.52 21.35
CA ALA A 416 1.04 -20.28 22.74
C ALA A 416 0.00 -19.50 23.58
N LEU A 417 -0.71 -18.53 22.99
CA LEU A 417 -1.57 -17.59 23.70
C LEU A 417 -3.07 -17.83 23.46
N GLY A 418 -3.43 -18.69 22.51
CA GLY A 418 -4.79 -18.74 21.97
C GLY A 418 -5.13 -17.52 21.12
N VAL A 419 -6.28 -17.56 20.44
CA VAL A 419 -6.73 -16.42 19.60
C VAL A 419 -7.10 -15.22 20.47
N GLY A 420 -7.79 -15.47 21.60
CA GLY A 420 -8.15 -14.44 22.56
C GLY A 420 -6.94 -13.75 23.17
N GLY A 421 -5.92 -14.51 23.61
CA GLY A 421 -4.70 -13.96 24.20
C GLY A 421 -3.83 -13.22 23.19
N GLY A 422 -3.53 -13.83 22.04
CA GLY A 422 -2.73 -13.21 20.97
C GLY A 422 -3.39 -11.95 20.42
N GLY A 423 -4.71 -12.00 20.18
CA GLY A 423 -5.46 -10.84 19.73
C GLY A 423 -5.54 -9.73 20.81
N SER A 424 -5.62 -10.10 22.09
CA SER A 424 -5.58 -9.12 23.19
C SER A 424 -4.22 -8.44 23.30
N LEU A 425 -3.12 -9.16 23.04
CA LEU A 425 -1.78 -8.57 22.97
C LEU A 425 -1.72 -7.50 21.90
N ILE A 426 -2.19 -7.81 20.69
CA ILE A 426 -2.21 -6.86 19.56
C ILE A 426 -3.15 -5.69 19.86
N GLY A 427 -4.34 -5.96 20.43
CA GLY A 427 -5.29 -4.93 20.86
C GLY A 427 -4.71 -4.00 21.91
N GLY A 428 -3.95 -4.54 22.88
CA GLY A 428 -3.24 -3.77 23.90
C GLY A 428 -2.18 -2.84 23.30
N VAL A 429 -1.40 -3.32 22.34
CA VAL A 429 -0.48 -2.46 21.57
C VAL A 429 -1.25 -1.37 20.82
N GLY A 430 -2.41 -1.71 20.23
CA GLY A 430 -3.31 -0.75 19.59
C GLY A 430 -3.77 0.37 20.55
N VAL A 431 -4.14 0.02 21.79
CA VAL A 431 -4.49 1.01 22.83
C VAL A 431 -3.32 1.93 23.15
N LEU A 432 -2.09 1.39 23.27
CA LEU A 432 -0.89 2.19 23.52
C LEU A 432 -0.57 3.16 22.39
N LEU A 433 -0.87 2.79 21.13
CA LEU A 433 -0.62 3.62 19.96
C LEU A 433 -1.76 4.60 19.67
N ALA A 434 -2.98 4.32 20.09
CA ALA A 434 -4.16 5.16 19.84
C ALA A 434 -4.00 6.64 20.23
N PRO A 435 -3.24 7.04 21.28
CA PRO A 435 -2.99 8.44 21.60
C PRO A 435 -2.14 9.20 20.56
N ILE A 436 -1.32 8.52 19.75
CA ILE A 436 -0.37 9.18 18.83
C ILE A 436 -1.05 10.19 17.89
N PRO A 437 -2.12 9.87 17.14
CA PRO A 437 -2.77 10.83 16.26
C PRO A 437 -3.41 11.99 17.04
N PHE A 438 -3.86 11.79 18.29
CA PHE A 438 -4.38 12.86 19.15
C PHE A 438 -3.26 13.81 19.58
N ILE A 439 -2.07 13.28 19.91
CA ILE A 439 -0.89 14.08 20.27
C ILE A 439 -0.47 14.91 19.06
N PHE A 440 -0.43 14.34 17.86
CA PHE A 440 -0.13 15.08 16.66
C PHE A 440 -1.19 16.14 16.33
N TYR A 441 -2.46 15.83 16.51
CA TYR A 441 -3.54 16.80 16.33
C TYR A 441 -3.40 18.01 17.26
N ARG A 442 -3.03 17.77 18.54
CA ARG A 442 -2.91 18.84 19.54
C ARG A 442 -1.58 19.60 19.49
N TYR A 443 -0.48 18.89 19.21
CA TYR A 443 0.88 19.41 19.32
C TYR A 443 1.66 19.36 18.00
N GLY A 444 1.03 19.01 16.89
CA GLY A 444 1.69 18.79 15.60
C GLY A 444 2.49 20.01 15.12
N ALA A 445 1.90 21.21 15.21
CA ALA A 445 2.61 22.44 14.87
C ALA A 445 3.90 22.66 15.69
N ALA A 446 3.87 22.37 16.99
CA ALA A 446 5.07 22.47 17.85
C ALA A 446 6.13 21.41 17.52
N ILE A 447 5.69 20.20 17.14
CA ILE A 447 6.59 19.11 16.75
C ILE A 447 7.22 19.43 15.40
N ARG A 448 6.45 19.94 14.41
CA ARG A 448 6.97 20.37 13.09
C ARG A 448 8.04 21.44 13.21
N ARG A 449 7.89 22.41 14.13
CA ARG A 449 8.93 23.43 14.37
C ARG A 449 10.27 22.86 14.81
N ARG A 450 10.31 21.64 15.35
CA ARG A 450 11.53 20.93 15.75
C ARG A 450 12.09 20.02 14.64
N SER A 451 11.31 19.76 13.60
CA SER A 451 11.74 18.99 12.45
C SER A 451 12.66 19.84 11.55
N ARG A 452 13.70 19.21 11.01
CA ARG A 452 14.60 19.84 10.03
C ARG A 452 14.05 19.83 8.60
N PHE A 453 13.00 19.04 8.37
CA PHE A 453 12.47 18.72 7.03
C PHE A 453 11.05 19.24 6.83
N ALA A 454 10.33 19.53 7.90
CA ALA A 454 9.01 20.13 7.82
C ALA A 454 9.18 21.67 7.67
N PRO A 455 8.61 22.31 6.62
CA PRO A 455 8.68 23.76 6.51
C PRO A 455 7.96 24.40 7.70
N THR A 456 8.63 25.30 8.37
CA THR A 456 8.03 26.20 9.34
C THR A 456 7.30 27.28 8.55
N GLU A 457 5.99 27.40 8.75
CA GLU A 457 5.27 28.61 8.34
C GLU A 457 5.96 29.81 9.02
N SER A 458 6.59 30.64 8.19
CA SER A 458 7.13 31.94 8.60
C SER A 458 6.01 32.95 8.74
#